data_f09bc2aa342d1812ab86a8338af17814
#
_entry.id   f09bc2aa342d1812ab86a8338af17814
#
_cell.length_a   1.000
_cell.length_b   1.000
_cell.length_c   1.000
_cell.angle_alpha   90.00
_cell.angle_beta   90.00
_cell.angle_gamma   90.00
#
_symmetry.space_group_name_H-M   'P 1'
#
loop_
_entity.id
_entity.type
_entity.pdbx_description
1 polymer ?
#
loop_
_entity_poly.entity_id
_entity_poly.type
_entity_poly.pdbx_seq_one_letter_code
_entity_poly.pdbx_strand_id
1 'polypeptide(L)'
;MKLWIWSDVHNELQEVVYPPREHASDCDLIMIAGDLNAAPDLHLTLEFLIRRYEKPIIYVPGNHEFYQNKWMMNDRDRSLESDRQTIKAIEALSLQWPQQFYCLDADEVVIDNTRFIGASLWVDFLMKLPVKSDLPQRMWMARQMLNDFHAISMQDGKRFTPEDMLELHRSDAAYIRQKLAEPFDGSTVVLTHHMPHPDCTPPAYAGQEANFLFACGAEAFNDILHSEQAPDLWICGHTHHAFDVQIGRSRIVCNPYGYRWEQGRNGFRWDWVMTIE
;
A
#
# COMPACT_ATOMS: atom_id res chain seq x y z
N MET A 1 -17.83 -12.23 -0.09
CA MET A 1 -17.60 -10.77 -0.16
C MET A 1 -16.87 -10.40 -1.45
N LYS A 2 -17.27 -9.33 -2.14
CA LYS A 2 -16.64 -8.86 -3.41
C LYS A 2 -15.84 -7.59 -3.15
N LEU A 3 -14.55 -7.60 -3.49
CA LEU A 3 -13.57 -6.55 -3.26
C LEU A 3 -13.17 -5.90 -4.59
N TRP A 4 -13.36 -4.60 -4.73
CA TRP A 4 -12.88 -3.82 -5.87
C TRP A 4 -11.52 -3.23 -5.56
N ILE A 5 -10.49 -3.68 -6.29
CA ILE A 5 -9.08 -3.47 -5.94
C ILE A 5 -8.41 -2.47 -6.87
N TRP A 6 -7.72 -1.49 -6.30
CA TRP A 6 -6.87 -0.52 -7.00
C TRP A 6 -5.80 0.08 -6.08
N SER A 7 -4.79 0.69 -6.68
CA SER A 7 -3.69 1.40 -6.00
C SER A 7 -3.04 2.43 -6.92
N ASP A 8 -2.11 3.20 -6.41
CA ASP A 8 -1.19 4.05 -7.18
C ASP A 8 -1.93 5.01 -8.14
N VAL A 9 -2.97 5.68 -7.64
CA VAL A 9 -3.82 6.58 -8.45
C VAL A 9 -3.15 7.93 -8.66
N HIS A 10 -2.37 8.40 -7.68
CA HIS A 10 -1.56 9.61 -7.75
C HIS A 10 -2.33 10.88 -8.17
N ASN A 11 -3.43 11.17 -7.48
CA ASN A 11 -4.21 12.39 -7.76
C ASN A 11 -3.39 13.69 -7.57
N GLU A 12 -2.33 13.65 -6.76
CA GLU A 12 -1.42 14.78 -6.57
C GLU A 12 -0.57 15.10 -7.80
N LEU A 13 -0.46 14.16 -8.75
CA LEU A 13 0.38 14.30 -9.96
C LEU A 13 -0.41 14.35 -11.25
N GLN A 14 -1.68 13.94 -11.24
CA GLN A 14 -2.46 13.79 -12.48
C GLN A 14 -3.95 13.93 -12.26
N GLU A 15 -4.67 14.40 -13.27
CA GLU A 15 -6.11 14.34 -13.31
C GLU A 15 -6.57 12.91 -13.63
N VAL A 16 -7.43 12.35 -12.80
CA VAL A 16 -7.91 10.98 -12.91
C VAL A 16 -9.37 10.95 -13.34
N VAL A 17 -9.65 10.21 -14.40
CA VAL A 17 -11.02 9.94 -14.84
C VAL A 17 -11.51 8.66 -14.16
N TYR A 18 -12.16 8.83 -13.04
CA TYR A 18 -12.74 7.72 -12.31
C TYR A 18 -13.92 7.11 -13.07
N PRO A 19 -14.09 5.77 -13.04
CA PRO A 19 -15.17 5.10 -13.75
C PRO A 19 -16.54 5.53 -13.26
N PRO A 20 -17.59 5.33 -14.07
CA PRO A 20 -18.95 5.63 -13.63
C PRO A 20 -19.38 4.77 -12.43
N ARG A 21 -20.40 5.25 -11.69
CA ARG A 21 -20.86 4.64 -10.43
C ARG A 21 -21.25 3.16 -10.57
N GLU A 22 -21.73 2.79 -11.74
CA GLU A 22 -22.20 1.44 -12.06
C GLU A 22 -21.11 0.38 -11.91
N HIS A 23 -19.81 0.77 -12.01
CA HIS A 23 -18.69 -0.16 -11.74
C HIS A 23 -18.65 -0.64 -10.29
N ALA A 24 -19.16 0.17 -9.35
CA ALA A 24 -19.24 -0.21 -7.95
C ALA A 24 -20.45 -1.10 -7.63
N SER A 25 -21.37 -1.33 -8.57
CA SER A 25 -22.57 -2.15 -8.34
C SER A 25 -22.24 -3.60 -8.00
N ASP A 26 -21.11 -4.11 -8.50
CA ASP A 26 -20.69 -5.50 -8.32
C ASP A 26 -19.69 -5.72 -7.16
N CYS A 27 -19.39 -4.67 -6.36
CA CYS A 27 -18.53 -4.83 -5.19
C CYS A 27 -19.25 -4.53 -3.88
N ASP A 28 -18.76 -5.12 -2.80
CA ASP A 28 -19.19 -4.84 -1.43
C ASP A 28 -18.29 -3.77 -0.79
N LEU A 29 -16.98 -3.83 -1.07
CA LEU A 29 -15.94 -2.94 -0.54
C LEU A 29 -15.00 -2.46 -1.66
N ILE A 30 -14.43 -1.27 -1.47
CA ILE A 30 -13.32 -0.74 -2.27
C ILE A 30 -12.03 -0.90 -1.46
N MET A 31 -11.00 -1.52 -2.07
CA MET A 31 -9.70 -1.74 -1.47
C MET A 31 -8.66 -0.86 -2.16
N ILE A 32 -8.04 0.07 -1.42
CA ILE A 32 -7.05 0.99 -1.99
C ILE A 32 -5.69 0.76 -1.31
N ALA A 33 -4.75 0.21 -2.08
CA ALA A 33 -3.42 -0.15 -1.59
C ALA A 33 -2.39 1.00 -1.72
N GLY A 34 -2.73 2.19 -1.22
CA GLY A 34 -1.85 3.36 -1.11
C GLY A 34 -1.69 4.17 -2.38
N ASP A 35 -0.94 5.27 -2.25
CA ASP A 35 -0.61 6.24 -3.29
C ASP A 35 -1.86 6.78 -4.01
N LEU A 36 -2.85 7.17 -3.20
CA LEU A 36 -4.10 7.76 -3.70
C LEU A 36 -3.96 9.27 -3.92
N ASN A 37 -3.44 9.98 -2.92
CA ASN A 37 -3.19 11.43 -2.96
C ASN A 37 -2.28 11.83 -1.78
N ALA A 38 -1.59 12.96 -1.88
CA ALA A 38 -0.84 13.52 -0.75
C ALA A 38 -1.75 13.78 0.46
N ALA A 39 -1.22 13.59 1.67
CA ALA A 39 -2.01 13.63 2.91
C ALA A 39 -2.90 14.88 3.09
N PRO A 40 -2.47 16.11 2.75
CA PRO A 40 -3.31 17.30 2.91
C PRO A 40 -4.61 17.27 2.08
N ASP A 41 -4.56 16.71 0.88
CA ASP A 41 -5.68 16.69 -0.07
C ASP A 41 -6.39 15.34 -0.13
N LEU A 42 -5.89 14.35 0.59
CA LEU A 42 -6.42 12.99 0.63
C LEU A 42 -7.91 12.97 1.03
N HIS A 43 -8.29 13.80 2.01
CA HIS A 43 -9.67 13.89 2.48
C HIS A 43 -10.65 14.31 1.37
N LEU A 44 -10.25 15.19 0.44
CA LEU A 44 -11.09 15.61 -0.69
C LEU A 44 -11.34 14.44 -1.67
N THR A 45 -10.29 13.68 -1.94
CA THR A 45 -10.40 12.50 -2.80
C THR A 45 -11.28 11.42 -2.18
N LEU A 46 -11.09 11.12 -0.90
CA LEU A 46 -11.90 10.12 -0.18
C LEU A 46 -13.36 10.54 -0.10
N GLU A 47 -13.65 11.80 0.23
CA GLU A 47 -15.02 12.32 0.23
C GLU A 47 -15.68 12.18 -1.14
N PHE A 48 -14.96 12.52 -2.21
CA PHE A 48 -15.45 12.34 -3.58
C PHE A 48 -15.76 10.87 -3.87
N LEU A 49 -14.87 9.93 -3.54
CA LEU A 49 -15.04 8.50 -3.79
C LEU A 49 -16.22 7.92 -3.01
N ILE A 50 -16.32 8.24 -1.71
CA ILE A 50 -17.41 7.78 -0.84
C ILE A 50 -18.76 8.26 -1.40
N ARG A 51 -18.89 9.55 -1.76
CA ARG A 51 -20.12 10.11 -2.33
C ARG A 51 -20.46 9.54 -3.70
N ARG A 52 -19.42 9.25 -4.52
CA ARG A 52 -19.61 8.72 -5.87
C ARG A 52 -20.08 7.29 -5.87
N TYR A 53 -19.44 6.44 -5.07
CA TYR A 53 -19.66 5.00 -5.12
C TYR A 53 -20.58 4.47 -4.03
N GLU A 54 -20.73 5.19 -2.92
CA GLU A 54 -21.53 4.79 -1.75
C GLU A 54 -21.17 3.37 -1.26
N LYS A 55 -19.88 3.06 -1.26
CA LYS A 55 -19.29 1.80 -0.78
C LYS A 55 -18.25 2.09 0.29
N PRO A 56 -18.12 1.21 1.29
CA PRO A 56 -17.04 1.31 2.25
C PRO A 56 -15.68 1.19 1.55
N ILE A 57 -14.72 1.98 2.02
CA ILE A 57 -13.33 1.99 1.55
C ILE A 57 -12.44 1.49 2.65
N ILE A 58 -11.62 0.47 2.38
CA ILE A 58 -10.48 0.06 3.20
C ILE A 58 -9.22 0.55 2.49
N TYR A 59 -8.38 1.25 3.21
CA TYR A 59 -7.24 1.98 2.69
C TYR A 59 -6.01 1.78 3.55
N VAL A 60 -4.84 1.70 2.93
CA VAL A 60 -3.53 1.84 3.58
C VAL A 60 -2.78 3.00 2.94
N PRO A 61 -1.98 3.78 3.68
CA PRO A 61 -1.13 4.79 3.08
C PRO A 61 0.04 4.16 2.31
N GLY A 62 0.39 4.74 1.16
CA GLY A 62 1.63 4.47 0.46
C GLY A 62 2.73 5.46 0.85
N ASN A 63 3.78 5.56 0.05
CA ASN A 63 4.86 6.51 0.31
C ASN A 63 4.52 7.93 -0.17
N HIS A 64 3.71 8.08 -1.22
CA HIS A 64 3.34 9.39 -1.78
C HIS A 64 2.42 10.20 -0.85
N GLU A 65 1.66 9.58 0.03
CA GLU A 65 0.90 10.29 1.06
C GLU A 65 1.80 11.19 1.91
N PHE A 66 3.05 10.79 2.11
CA PHE A 66 4.04 11.49 2.94
C PHE A 66 4.96 12.43 2.14
N TYR A 67 4.77 12.53 0.81
CA TYR A 67 5.59 13.42 -0.01
C TYR A 67 5.24 14.88 0.23
N GLN A 68 6.27 15.69 0.40
CA GLN A 68 6.17 17.11 0.70
C GLN A 68 6.81 17.93 -0.40
N ASN A 69 6.07 18.90 -0.88
CA ASN A 69 6.63 19.90 -1.79
C ASN A 69 7.23 21.06 -0.99
N LYS A 70 8.51 20.96 -0.66
CA LYS A 70 9.24 21.97 0.16
C LYS A 70 9.30 23.38 -0.46
N TRP A 71 8.93 23.52 -1.74
CA TRP A 71 8.80 24.82 -2.38
C TRP A 71 7.46 25.52 -2.03
N MET A 72 6.48 24.77 -1.54
CA MET A 72 5.21 25.34 -1.06
C MET A 72 5.32 25.68 0.42
N MET A 73 4.86 26.88 0.80
CA MET A 73 4.95 27.35 2.20
C MET A 73 4.26 26.40 3.19
N ASN A 74 3.15 25.80 2.77
CA ASN A 74 2.35 24.91 3.62
C ASN A 74 3.00 23.55 3.91
N ASP A 75 4.01 23.16 3.12
CA ASP A 75 4.66 21.85 3.25
C ASP A 75 5.94 21.87 4.10
N ARG A 76 6.42 23.08 4.50
CA ARG A 76 7.71 23.20 5.20
C ARG A 76 7.69 22.61 6.60
N ASP A 77 6.53 22.64 7.25
CA ASP A 77 6.34 22.19 8.63
C ASP A 77 5.72 20.78 8.71
N ARG A 78 5.50 20.13 7.55
CA ARG A 78 4.97 18.77 7.51
C ARG A 78 6.07 17.74 7.84
N SER A 79 5.65 16.65 8.46
CA SER A 79 6.48 15.48 8.74
C SER A 79 5.66 14.21 8.49
N LEU A 80 6.32 13.06 8.35
CA LEU A 80 5.66 11.76 8.25
C LEU A 80 4.66 11.55 9.40
N GLU A 81 5.04 11.93 10.62
CA GLU A 81 4.18 11.81 11.81
C GLU A 81 2.95 12.72 11.73
N SER A 82 3.13 13.98 11.27
CA SER A 82 2.00 14.90 11.10
C SER A 82 1.06 14.47 9.99
N ASP A 83 1.60 13.88 8.92
CA ASP A 83 0.81 13.37 7.80
C ASP A 83 0.03 12.10 8.21
N ARG A 84 0.63 11.20 9.00
CA ARG A 84 -0.09 10.08 9.63
C ARG A 84 -1.24 10.56 10.50
N GLN A 85 -1.02 11.59 11.32
CA GLN A 85 -2.08 12.17 12.14
C GLN A 85 -3.20 12.78 11.27
N THR A 86 -2.85 13.43 10.16
CA THR A 86 -3.82 13.97 9.20
C THR A 86 -4.66 12.85 8.59
N ILE A 87 -4.04 11.76 8.15
CA ILE A 87 -4.74 10.61 7.59
C ILE A 87 -5.65 9.94 8.62
N LYS A 88 -5.18 9.73 9.85
CA LYS A 88 -6.01 9.17 10.94
C LYS A 88 -7.16 10.10 11.34
N ALA A 89 -6.98 11.41 11.24
CA ALA A 89 -8.05 12.38 11.48
C ALA A 89 -9.19 12.26 10.45
N ILE A 90 -8.90 11.85 9.21
CA ILE A 90 -9.94 11.59 8.20
C ILE A 90 -10.85 10.46 8.66
N GLU A 91 -10.29 9.39 9.19
CA GLU A 91 -11.08 8.27 9.75
C GLU A 91 -11.95 8.74 10.93
N ALA A 92 -11.41 9.58 11.82
CA ALA A 92 -12.17 10.14 12.94
C ALA A 92 -13.28 11.11 12.46
N LEU A 93 -13.04 11.86 11.37
CA LEU A 93 -14.06 12.72 10.73
C LEU A 93 -15.13 11.88 10.00
N SER A 94 -14.88 10.61 9.75
CA SER A 94 -15.83 9.66 9.18
C SER A 94 -17.02 9.36 10.11
N LEU A 95 -17.10 10.01 11.27
CA LEU A 95 -18.36 10.13 12.02
C LEU A 95 -19.50 10.73 11.18
N GLN A 96 -19.18 11.47 10.10
CA GLN A 96 -20.15 11.87 9.06
C GLN A 96 -20.51 10.72 8.12
N TRP A 97 -19.67 9.68 8.02
CA TRP A 97 -19.85 8.49 7.19
C TRP A 97 -19.53 7.22 8.00
N PRO A 98 -20.28 6.92 9.06
CA PRO A 98 -20.00 5.77 9.90
C PRO A 98 -19.96 4.49 9.04
N GLN A 99 -18.90 3.70 9.22
CA GLN A 99 -18.66 2.45 8.50
C GLN A 99 -18.38 2.61 6.97
N GLN A 100 -17.94 3.78 6.51
CA GLN A 100 -17.63 3.99 5.09
C GLN A 100 -16.14 4.20 4.79
N PHE A 101 -15.31 4.42 5.79
CA PHE A 101 -13.86 4.56 5.60
C PHE A 101 -13.08 3.95 6.76
N TYR A 102 -12.11 3.11 6.43
CA TYR A 102 -11.19 2.47 7.37
C TYR A 102 -9.76 2.67 6.87
N CYS A 103 -8.94 3.34 7.67
CA CYS A 103 -7.51 3.52 7.41
C CYS A 103 -6.71 2.53 8.23
N LEU A 104 -6.05 1.59 7.58
CA LEU A 104 -5.26 0.56 8.24
C LEU A 104 -3.76 0.92 8.17
N ASP A 105 -3.27 1.69 9.13
CA ASP A 105 -1.85 2.03 9.30
C ASP A 105 -1.33 1.25 10.53
N ALA A 106 -0.88 0.02 10.32
CA ALA A 106 -0.66 -1.01 11.33
C ALA A 106 -1.91 -1.22 12.19
N ASP A 107 -3.03 -1.48 11.51
CA ASP A 107 -4.34 -1.65 12.13
C ASP A 107 -5.14 -2.76 11.45
N GLU A 108 -6.27 -3.16 12.04
CA GLU A 108 -7.16 -4.17 11.49
C GLU A 108 -8.63 -3.78 11.64
N VAL A 109 -9.46 -4.31 10.76
CA VAL A 109 -10.93 -4.24 10.88
C VAL A 109 -11.54 -5.59 10.49
N VAL A 110 -12.62 -5.94 11.18
CA VAL A 110 -13.44 -7.11 10.80
C VAL A 110 -14.77 -6.60 10.26
N ILE A 111 -15.08 -7.00 9.03
CA ILE A 111 -16.36 -6.70 8.38
C ILE A 111 -17.00 -8.04 7.98
N ASP A 112 -18.20 -8.28 8.48
CA ASP A 112 -18.86 -9.59 8.40
C ASP A 112 -17.93 -10.69 8.97
N ASN A 113 -17.62 -11.71 8.18
CA ASN A 113 -16.73 -12.80 8.58
C ASN A 113 -15.35 -12.69 7.89
N THR A 114 -14.90 -11.49 7.58
CA THR A 114 -13.61 -11.23 6.93
C THR A 114 -12.78 -10.26 7.76
N ARG A 115 -11.57 -10.67 8.12
CA ARG A 115 -10.58 -9.83 8.80
C ARG A 115 -9.67 -9.17 7.77
N PHE A 116 -9.54 -7.85 7.85
CA PHE A 116 -8.64 -7.05 7.05
C PHE A 116 -7.52 -6.52 7.94
N ILE A 117 -6.29 -6.79 7.59
CA ILE A 117 -5.07 -6.33 8.28
C ILE A 117 -4.32 -5.43 7.31
N GLY A 118 -3.91 -4.23 7.73
CA GLY A 118 -3.25 -3.31 6.82
C GLY A 118 -2.08 -2.54 7.42
N ALA A 119 -1.12 -2.20 6.57
CA ALA A 119 0.02 -1.32 6.83
C ALA A 119 0.66 -0.85 5.51
N SER A 120 1.47 0.22 5.54
CA SER A 120 2.30 0.62 4.39
C SER A 120 3.32 -0.46 4.01
N LEU A 121 3.85 -1.17 4.99
CA LEU A 121 4.85 -2.23 4.98
C LEU A 121 6.28 -1.74 4.67
N TRP A 122 6.48 -0.70 3.85
CA TRP A 122 7.81 -0.27 3.41
C TRP A 122 8.69 -1.46 2.93
N VAL A 123 9.99 -1.27 2.69
CA VAL A 123 10.90 -2.35 2.28
C VAL A 123 12.02 -2.57 3.28
N ASP A 124 12.53 -3.80 3.34
CA ASP A 124 13.64 -4.23 4.21
C ASP A 124 15.00 -4.20 3.54
N PHE A 125 15.06 -3.93 2.23
CA PHE A 125 16.26 -4.00 1.40
C PHE A 125 16.93 -5.39 1.35
N LEU A 126 16.25 -6.46 1.80
CA LEU A 126 16.82 -7.80 1.93
C LEU A 126 16.52 -8.73 0.75
N MET A 127 15.78 -8.26 -0.26
CA MET A 127 15.54 -9.05 -1.47
C MET A 127 16.85 -9.58 -2.06
N LYS A 128 16.91 -10.88 -2.37
CA LYS A 128 18.10 -11.48 -3.01
C LYS A 128 18.26 -10.96 -4.42
N LEU A 129 19.44 -10.40 -4.70
CA LEU A 129 19.79 -9.84 -6.00
C LEU A 129 20.82 -10.74 -6.70
N PRO A 130 20.89 -10.70 -8.05
CA PRO A 130 21.93 -11.37 -8.81
C PRO A 130 23.36 -10.92 -8.43
N VAL A 131 23.50 -9.63 -8.12
CA VAL A 131 24.75 -9.04 -7.68
C VAL A 131 24.82 -9.05 -6.16
N LYS A 132 25.95 -9.52 -5.61
CA LYS A 132 26.16 -9.51 -4.16
C LYS A 132 26.38 -8.07 -3.67
N SER A 133 25.47 -7.62 -2.80
CA SER A 133 25.56 -6.36 -2.07
C SER A 133 25.14 -6.60 -0.63
N ASP A 134 25.82 -5.97 0.31
CA ASP A 134 25.40 -5.98 1.71
C ASP A 134 24.32 -4.94 2.00
N LEU A 135 23.70 -5.01 3.17
CA LEU A 135 22.60 -4.10 3.55
C LEU A 135 23.03 -2.63 3.53
N PRO A 136 24.18 -2.22 4.07
CA PRO A 136 24.64 -0.82 3.97
C PRO A 136 24.78 -0.32 2.54
N GLN A 137 25.32 -1.14 1.62
CA GLN A 137 25.41 -0.78 0.20
C GLN A 137 24.05 -0.58 -0.44
N ARG A 138 23.07 -1.46 -0.14
CA ARG A 138 21.68 -1.34 -0.65
C ARG A 138 20.99 -0.10 -0.10
N MET A 139 21.13 0.19 1.17
CA MET A 139 20.60 1.40 1.79
C MET A 139 21.20 2.67 1.18
N TRP A 140 22.50 2.65 0.90
CA TRP A 140 23.14 3.74 0.18
C TRP A 140 22.58 3.90 -1.25
N MET A 141 22.41 2.79 -2.00
CA MET A 141 21.78 2.81 -3.33
C MET A 141 20.34 3.32 -3.26
N ALA A 142 19.55 2.82 -2.33
CA ALA A 142 18.17 3.26 -2.11
C ALA A 142 18.10 4.78 -1.92
N ARG A 143 18.99 5.34 -1.09
CA ARG A 143 19.06 6.78 -0.83
C ARG A 143 19.33 7.61 -2.10
N GLN A 144 20.02 7.03 -3.10
CA GLN A 144 20.27 7.71 -4.38
C GLN A 144 19.12 7.56 -5.37
N MET A 145 18.34 6.49 -5.27
CA MET A 145 17.38 6.08 -6.28
C MET A 145 15.93 6.44 -5.93
N LEU A 146 15.54 6.40 -4.64
CA LEU A 146 14.18 6.67 -4.21
C LEU A 146 13.96 8.14 -3.87
N ASN A 147 12.86 8.68 -4.37
CA ASN A 147 12.41 10.04 -4.03
C ASN A 147 12.00 10.19 -2.56
N ASP A 148 11.62 9.11 -1.89
CA ASP A 148 11.24 9.06 -0.48
C ASP A 148 12.24 9.83 0.40
N PHE A 149 13.53 9.57 0.22
CA PHE A 149 14.61 10.19 1.01
C PHE A 149 14.86 11.66 0.66
N HIS A 150 14.17 12.19 -0.35
CA HIS A 150 14.22 13.58 -0.77
C HIS A 150 12.91 14.32 -0.49
N ALA A 151 11.79 13.62 -0.56
CA ALA A 151 10.44 14.17 -0.48
C ALA A 151 9.82 14.05 0.91
N ILE A 152 10.21 13.06 1.73
CA ILE A 152 9.67 12.84 3.07
C ILE A 152 10.57 13.51 4.12
N SER A 153 9.95 14.14 5.11
CA SER A 153 10.62 14.64 6.32
C SER A 153 10.12 13.93 7.56
N MET A 154 11.03 13.70 8.50
CA MET A 154 10.71 13.26 9.85
C MET A 154 10.43 14.47 10.74
N GLN A 155 9.98 14.21 11.97
CA GLN A 155 9.84 15.25 12.99
C GLN A 155 11.13 16.07 13.15
N ASP A 156 11.03 17.31 13.54
CA ASP A 156 12.16 18.27 13.67
C ASP A 156 12.85 18.63 12.33
N GLY A 157 12.19 18.42 11.19
CA GLY A 157 12.70 18.77 9.87
C GLY A 157 13.87 17.88 9.39
N LYS A 158 14.16 16.79 10.09
CA LYS A 158 15.11 15.77 9.62
C LYS A 158 14.60 15.12 8.34
N ARG A 159 15.51 14.74 7.47
CA ARG A 159 15.15 13.96 6.28
C ARG A 159 14.87 12.52 6.68
N PHE A 160 13.90 11.92 6.02
CA PHE A 160 13.66 10.48 6.05
C PHE A 160 14.91 9.75 5.54
N THR A 161 15.27 8.64 6.18
CA THR A 161 16.47 7.87 5.87
C THR A 161 16.15 6.41 5.58
N PRO A 162 17.07 5.65 4.93
CA PRO A 162 16.87 4.20 4.78
C PRO A 162 16.77 3.46 6.12
N GLU A 163 17.42 3.97 7.17
CA GLU A 163 17.32 3.45 8.54
C GLU A 163 15.90 3.63 9.09
N ASP A 164 15.29 4.79 8.88
CA ASP A 164 13.90 5.06 9.27
C ASP A 164 12.94 4.16 8.51
N MET A 165 13.13 3.98 7.19
CA MET A 165 12.32 3.07 6.37
C MET A 165 12.39 1.63 6.87
N LEU A 166 13.60 1.15 7.19
CA LEU A 166 13.82 -0.20 7.71
C LEU A 166 13.15 -0.39 9.09
N GLU A 167 13.14 0.63 9.93
CA GLU A 167 12.46 0.58 11.22
C GLU A 167 10.93 0.54 11.06
N LEU A 168 10.38 1.34 10.15
CA LEU A 168 8.96 1.29 9.80
C LEU A 168 8.58 -0.08 9.24
N HIS A 169 9.39 -0.63 8.32
CA HIS A 169 9.17 -1.98 7.81
C HIS A 169 9.11 -3.02 8.94
N ARG A 170 10.06 -2.98 9.87
CA ARG A 170 10.11 -3.93 10.99
C ARG A 170 8.87 -3.85 11.87
N SER A 171 8.40 -2.64 12.14
CA SER A 171 7.18 -2.41 12.90
C SER A 171 5.95 -2.98 12.20
N ASP A 172 5.78 -2.63 10.92
CA ASP A 172 4.65 -3.06 10.12
C ASP A 172 4.63 -4.59 9.91
N ALA A 173 5.79 -5.16 9.57
CA ALA A 173 5.93 -6.61 9.39
C ALA A 173 5.66 -7.36 10.71
N ALA A 174 6.15 -6.85 11.84
CA ALA A 174 5.88 -7.45 13.15
C ALA A 174 4.39 -7.42 13.49
N TYR A 175 3.72 -6.30 13.23
CA TYR A 175 2.27 -6.16 13.41
C TYR A 175 1.49 -7.17 12.57
N ILE A 176 1.75 -7.22 11.25
CA ILE A 176 1.07 -8.15 10.33
C ILE A 176 1.30 -9.60 10.77
N ARG A 177 2.55 -9.98 11.10
CA ARG A 177 2.88 -11.33 11.57
C ARG A 177 2.15 -11.68 12.86
N GLN A 178 2.11 -10.75 13.81
CA GLN A 178 1.38 -10.93 15.07
C GLN A 178 -0.11 -11.20 14.80
N LYS A 179 -0.74 -10.39 13.94
CA LYS A 179 -2.16 -10.53 13.63
C LYS A 179 -2.49 -11.80 12.86
N LEU A 180 -1.63 -12.23 11.95
CA LEU A 180 -1.79 -13.51 11.25
C LEU A 180 -1.62 -14.72 12.17
N ALA A 181 -0.85 -14.58 13.25
CA ALA A 181 -0.71 -15.63 14.27
C ALA A 181 -1.94 -15.75 15.20
N GLU A 182 -2.78 -14.72 15.28
CA GLU A 182 -4.01 -14.74 16.07
C GLU A 182 -5.07 -15.59 15.35
N PRO A 183 -5.66 -16.64 15.99
CA PRO A 183 -6.71 -17.44 15.36
C PRO A 183 -7.89 -16.58 14.93
N PHE A 184 -8.41 -16.82 13.73
CA PHE A 184 -9.61 -16.18 13.23
C PHE A 184 -10.46 -17.20 12.46
N ASP A 185 -11.75 -17.28 12.79
CA ASP A 185 -12.70 -18.18 12.15
C ASP A 185 -13.42 -17.44 11.01
N GLY A 186 -12.72 -17.25 9.90
CA GLY A 186 -13.18 -16.53 8.73
C GLY A 186 -12.04 -16.25 7.78
N SER A 187 -12.32 -15.54 6.69
CA SER A 187 -11.31 -15.19 5.70
C SER A 187 -10.42 -14.05 6.20
N THR A 188 -9.14 -14.09 5.85
CA THR A 188 -8.18 -13.04 6.18
C THR A 188 -7.60 -12.41 4.92
N VAL A 189 -7.71 -11.10 4.82
CA VAL A 189 -7.14 -10.28 3.75
C VAL A 189 -6.06 -9.37 4.34
N VAL A 190 -4.88 -9.36 3.73
CA VAL A 190 -3.85 -8.38 4.06
C VAL A 190 -3.79 -7.33 2.96
N LEU A 191 -3.72 -6.07 3.35
CA LEU A 191 -3.58 -4.91 2.46
C LEU A 191 -2.29 -4.19 2.81
N THR A 192 -1.35 -4.08 1.85
CA THR A 192 -0.12 -3.30 2.02
C THR A 192 0.12 -2.42 0.81
N HIS A 193 0.97 -1.39 0.94
CA HIS A 193 1.40 -0.66 -0.24
C HIS A 193 2.58 -1.36 -0.91
N HIS A 194 3.66 -1.62 -0.18
CA HIS A 194 4.82 -2.34 -0.75
C HIS A 194 4.56 -3.84 -0.88
N MET A 195 5.25 -4.47 -1.83
CA MET A 195 5.11 -5.91 -2.11
C MET A 195 5.73 -6.76 -0.99
N PRO A 196 5.02 -7.81 -0.50
CA PRO A 196 5.48 -8.62 0.64
C PRO A 196 6.54 -9.64 0.29
N HIS A 197 6.77 -9.96 -0.98
CA HIS A 197 7.64 -11.07 -1.39
C HIS A 197 8.31 -10.80 -2.74
N PRO A 198 9.55 -11.26 -2.96
CA PRO A 198 10.26 -11.10 -4.24
C PRO A 198 9.53 -11.67 -5.46
N ASP A 199 8.80 -12.77 -5.29
CA ASP A 199 8.05 -13.43 -6.38
C ASP A 199 6.83 -12.61 -6.84
N CYS A 200 6.52 -11.50 -6.17
CA CYS A 200 5.57 -10.48 -6.63
C CYS A 200 6.17 -9.61 -7.74
N THR A 201 7.48 -9.69 -7.98
CA THR A 201 8.14 -8.90 -9.02
C THR A 201 7.60 -9.27 -10.40
N PRO A 202 7.01 -8.31 -11.15
CA PRO A 202 6.49 -8.62 -12.48
C PRO A 202 7.57 -9.12 -13.43
N PRO A 203 7.26 -10.04 -14.37
CA PRO A 203 8.24 -10.59 -15.31
C PRO A 203 9.01 -9.53 -16.11
N ALA A 204 8.40 -8.39 -16.39
CA ALA A 204 9.04 -7.27 -17.08
C ALA A 204 10.24 -6.69 -16.32
N TYR A 205 10.30 -6.87 -15.00
CA TYR A 205 11.37 -6.38 -14.13
C TYR A 205 12.28 -7.51 -13.59
N ALA A 206 12.07 -8.75 -14.05
CA ALA A 206 12.85 -9.89 -13.57
C ALA A 206 14.36 -9.65 -13.71
N GLY A 207 15.11 -9.87 -12.64
CA GLY A 207 16.58 -9.73 -12.61
C GLY A 207 17.10 -8.30 -12.54
N GLN A 208 16.27 -7.29 -12.45
CA GLN A 208 16.73 -5.90 -12.27
C GLN A 208 17.29 -5.71 -10.85
N GLU A 209 18.41 -5.01 -10.76
CA GLU A 209 19.10 -4.76 -9.48
C GLU A 209 18.27 -3.85 -8.54
N ALA A 210 17.40 -3.01 -9.08
CA ALA A 210 16.56 -2.08 -8.31
C ALA A 210 15.34 -2.74 -7.64
N ASN A 211 15.04 -4.02 -7.90
CA ASN A 211 13.82 -4.67 -7.39
C ASN A 211 13.72 -4.69 -5.86
N PHE A 212 14.85 -4.64 -5.15
CA PHE A 212 14.88 -4.55 -3.69
C PHE A 212 14.29 -3.23 -3.12
N LEU A 213 13.98 -2.28 -3.98
CA LEU A 213 13.32 -1.03 -3.63
C LEU A 213 11.79 -1.14 -3.64
N PHE A 214 11.25 -2.24 -4.16
CA PHE A 214 9.82 -2.43 -4.38
C PHE A 214 9.22 -3.60 -3.61
N ALA A 215 10.03 -4.59 -3.24
CA ALA A 215 9.59 -5.78 -2.54
C ALA A 215 10.48 -6.10 -1.33
N CYS A 216 9.86 -6.68 -0.31
CA CYS A 216 10.56 -7.22 0.84
C CYS A 216 11.39 -8.45 0.45
N GLY A 217 12.40 -8.79 1.26
CA GLY A 217 13.07 -10.08 1.17
C GLY A 217 12.11 -11.23 1.50
N ALA A 218 12.38 -12.41 0.93
CA ALA A 218 11.51 -13.57 1.14
C ALA A 218 11.38 -13.95 2.63
N GLU A 219 12.42 -13.71 3.41
CA GLU A 219 12.48 -14.01 4.84
C GLU A 219 11.42 -13.24 5.66
N ALA A 220 10.86 -12.14 5.12
CA ALA A 220 9.84 -11.37 5.82
C ALA A 220 8.56 -12.18 6.07
N PHE A 221 8.08 -12.95 5.08
CA PHE A 221 6.78 -13.61 5.15
C PHE A 221 6.73 -15.02 4.56
N ASN A 222 7.81 -15.56 3.98
CA ASN A 222 7.77 -16.84 3.28
C ASN A 222 7.28 -18.01 4.17
N ASP A 223 7.66 -18.02 5.46
CA ASP A 223 7.22 -19.01 6.44
C ASP A 223 5.71 -18.95 6.66
N ILE A 224 5.14 -17.75 6.79
CA ILE A 224 3.70 -17.55 6.97
C ILE A 224 2.93 -17.89 5.69
N LEU A 225 3.37 -17.40 4.54
CA LEU A 225 2.70 -17.65 3.26
C LEU A 225 2.57 -19.15 2.93
N HIS A 226 3.46 -19.99 3.48
CA HIS A 226 3.43 -21.46 3.31
C HIS A 226 2.81 -22.21 4.51
N SER A 227 2.33 -21.50 5.53
CA SER A 227 1.73 -22.07 6.74
C SER A 227 0.19 -22.10 6.66
N GLU A 228 -0.45 -22.64 7.72
CA GLU A 228 -1.90 -22.54 7.90
C GLU A 228 -2.39 -21.15 8.33
N GLN A 229 -1.46 -20.28 8.71
CA GLN A 229 -1.73 -18.89 9.08
C GLN A 229 -1.65 -17.92 7.87
N ALA A 230 -1.42 -18.45 6.66
CA ALA A 230 -1.38 -17.67 5.45
C ALA A 230 -2.71 -16.94 5.22
N PRO A 231 -2.71 -15.65 4.86
CA PRO A 231 -3.94 -14.97 4.47
C PRO A 231 -4.48 -15.55 3.16
N ASP A 232 -5.78 -15.52 2.97
CA ASP A 232 -6.42 -15.97 1.73
C ASP A 232 -6.05 -15.08 0.55
N LEU A 233 -5.98 -13.76 0.81
CA LEU A 233 -5.64 -12.75 -0.18
C LEU A 233 -4.67 -11.74 0.41
N TRP A 234 -3.68 -11.34 -0.39
CA TRP A 234 -2.82 -10.19 -0.13
C TRP A 234 -2.92 -9.19 -1.28
N ILE A 235 -3.29 -7.96 -0.98
CA ILE A 235 -3.42 -6.88 -1.96
C ILE A 235 -2.26 -5.91 -1.73
N CYS A 236 -1.57 -5.50 -2.81
CA CYS A 236 -0.50 -4.51 -2.71
C CYS A 236 -0.47 -3.56 -3.91
N GLY A 237 0.45 -2.58 -3.89
CA GLY A 237 0.65 -1.55 -4.88
C GLY A 237 2.14 -1.35 -5.22
N HIS A 238 2.55 -0.09 -5.36
CA HIS A 238 3.91 0.43 -5.47
C HIS A 238 4.68 0.06 -6.75
N THR A 239 4.48 -1.10 -7.33
CA THR A 239 5.25 -1.56 -8.50
C THR A 239 4.79 -0.97 -9.82
N HIS A 240 3.65 -0.29 -9.84
CA HIS A 240 3.00 0.27 -11.04
C HIS A 240 2.80 -0.76 -12.17
N HIS A 241 2.77 -2.04 -11.85
CA HIS A 241 2.50 -3.10 -12.82
C HIS A 241 1.57 -4.14 -12.21
N ALA A 242 0.46 -4.42 -12.91
CA ALA A 242 -0.54 -5.35 -12.42
C ALA A 242 -0.02 -6.80 -12.44
N PHE A 243 -0.33 -7.54 -11.38
CA PHE A 243 -0.03 -8.97 -11.31
C PHE A 243 -1.05 -9.71 -10.43
N ASP A 244 -1.07 -11.02 -10.58
CA ASP A 244 -1.90 -11.95 -9.85
C ASP A 244 -1.11 -13.27 -9.73
N VAL A 245 -0.59 -13.55 -8.54
CA VAL A 245 0.32 -14.68 -8.30
C VAL A 245 -0.11 -15.47 -7.08
N GLN A 246 0.20 -16.75 -7.09
CA GLN A 246 0.04 -17.64 -5.94
C GLN A 246 1.40 -17.89 -5.29
N ILE A 247 1.54 -17.55 -4.01
CA ILE A 247 2.76 -17.83 -3.22
C ILE A 247 2.34 -18.63 -2.00
N GLY A 248 2.78 -19.88 -1.91
CA GLY A 248 2.32 -20.79 -0.89
C GLY A 248 0.80 -20.95 -0.92
N ARG A 249 0.13 -20.58 0.17
CA ARG A 249 -1.34 -20.65 0.30
C ARG A 249 -2.05 -19.34 0.00
N SER A 250 -1.32 -18.23 -0.16
CA SER A 250 -1.88 -16.91 -0.37
C SER A 250 -1.90 -16.53 -1.86
N ARG A 251 -3.00 -15.97 -2.32
CA ARG A 251 -3.08 -15.26 -3.60
C ARG A 251 -2.65 -13.81 -3.36
N ILE A 252 -1.70 -13.31 -4.14
CA ILE A 252 -1.17 -11.95 -4.00
C ILE A 252 -1.43 -11.18 -5.29
N VAL A 253 -2.06 -10.00 -5.17
CA VAL A 253 -2.51 -9.23 -6.31
C VAL A 253 -2.11 -7.76 -6.21
N CYS A 254 -1.91 -7.14 -7.37
CA CYS A 254 -1.65 -5.72 -7.51
C CYS A 254 -2.39 -5.19 -8.73
N ASN A 255 -3.11 -4.07 -8.58
CA ASN A 255 -3.86 -3.42 -9.67
C ASN A 255 -3.61 -1.91 -9.65
N PRO A 256 -2.40 -1.46 -10.04
CA PRO A 256 -1.97 -0.07 -9.94
C PRO A 256 -2.43 0.75 -11.15
N TYR A 257 -3.04 1.90 -10.90
CA TYR A 257 -3.37 2.84 -11.96
C TYR A 257 -2.11 3.37 -12.64
N GLY A 258 -1.11 3.71 -11.84
CA GLY A 258 0.19 4.18 -12.30
C GLY A 258 0.19 5.60 -12.85
N TYR A 259 1.36 6.07 -13.24
CA TYR A 259 1.50 7.38 -13.87
C TYR A 259 0.94 7.39 -15.30
N ARG A 260 0.61 8.59 -15.78
CA ARG A 260 -0.02 8.80 -17.10
C ARG A 260 0.72 8.10 -18.26
N TRP A 261 2.05 8.04 -18.20
CA TRP A 261 2.86 7.40 -19.25
C TRP A 261 2.93 5.86 -19.15
N GLU A 262 2.46 5.27 -18.06
CA GLU A 262 2.40 3.83 -17.81
C GLU A 262 1.05 3.24 -18.19
N GLN A 263 0.01 4.07 -18.21
CA GLN A 263 -1.37 3.65 -18.47
C GLN A 263 -1.52 2.93 -19.82
N GLY A 264 -2.31 1.86 -19.81
CA GLY A 264 -2.51 0.98 -20.95
C GLY A 264 -1.36 0.00 -21.24
N ARG A 265 -0.27 0.04 -20.42
CA ARG A 265 0.89 -0.86 -20.54
C ARG A 265 1.17 -1.64 -19.27
N ASN A 266 0.68 -1.16 -18.15
CA ASN A 266 0.91 -1.70 -16.81
C ASN A 266 -0.09 -2.78 -16.38
N GLY A 267 -1.09 -3.09 -17.22
CA GLY A 267 -2.09 -4.13 -16.96
C GLY A 267 -3.22 -3.70 -16.01
N PHE A 268 -3.29 -2.41 -15.62
CA PHE A 268 -4.37 -1.88 -14.78
C PHE A 268 -5.75 -2.08 -15.40
N ARG A 269 -6.73 -2.40 -14.56
CA ARG A 269 -8.15 -2.54 -14.95
C ARG A 269 -9.07 -1.94 -13.89
N TRP A 270 -9.95 -1.02 -14.29
CA TRP A 270 -10.98 -0.50 -13.38
C TRP A 270 -12.02 -1.55 -12.97
N ASP A 271 -12.22 -2.60 -13.74
CA ASP A 271 -13.20 -3.66 -13.50
C ASP A 271 -12.67 -4.85 -12.69
N TRP A 272 -11.52 -4.70 -12.00
CA TRP A 272 -10.95 -5.81 -11.24
C TRP A 272 -11.63 -5.96 -9.88
N VAL A 273 -12.61 -6.85 -9.84
CA VAL A 273 -13.31 -7.26 -8.63
C VAL A 273 -12.93 -8.69 -8.28
N MET A 274 -12.62 -8.94 -7.01
CA MET A 274 -12.29 -10.27 -6.49
C MET A 274 -13.33 -10.72 -5.47
N THR A 275 -13.59 -12.02 -5.43
CA THR A 275 -14.49 -12.61 -4.44
C THR A 275 -13.68 -13.34 -3.37
N ILE A 276 -13.98 -13.07 -2.11
CA ILE A 276 -13.54 -13.82 -0.93
C ILE A 276 -14.75 -14.59 -0.39
N GLU A 277 -14.55 -15.87 -0.09
CA GLU A 277 -15.60 -16.77 0.42
C GLU A 277 -15.81 -16.60 1.92
#